data_e769a232818088b7f438027a909d57a6
#
_entry.id   e769a232818088b7f438027a909d57a6
#
_cell.length_a   1.000
_cell.length_b   1.000
_cell.length_c   1.000
_cell.angle_alpha   90.00
_cell.angle_beta   90.00
_cell.angle_gamma   90.00
#
_symmetry.space_group_name_H-M   'P 1'
#
loop_
_entity.id
_entity.type
_entity.pdbx_description
1 polymer ?
#
loop_
_entity_poly.entity_id
_entity_poly.type
_entity_poly.pdbx_seq_one_letter_code
_entity_poly.pdbx_strand_id
1 'polypeptide(L)'
;FSRVIEPLKKIGVNFYPKTNKTLPIFIKGSDYLRPIKYFENRGSAQCKSSVMLASLLIPGRVDIVAKKSRNHTEIMFQNLNIPIKIKKNSTHDYISIVKPQEIKKININIPGDISSSAFFIVLTLLSTNSKIIIKNVNINPSRVGVIKILNKMGAKIKLLNKKKNN
;
A
#
# COMPACT_ATOMS: atom_id res chain seq x y z
N PHE A 1 12.16 2.04 -11.94
CA PHE A 1 11.97 3.23 -11.08
C PHE A 1 11.08 4.29 -11.72
N SER A 2 11.02 4.41 -13.07
CA SER A 2 10.29 5.45 -13.80
C SER A 2 8.85 5.65 -13.32
N ARG A 3 8.12 4.56 -13.06
CA ARG A 3 6.71 4.61 -12.63
C ARG A 3 6.47 5.32 -11.28
N VAL A 4 7.51 5.43 -10.42
CA VAL A 4 7.47 6.21 -9.17
C VAL A 4 8.03 7.60 -9.38
N ILE A 5 9.09 7.71 -10.19
CA ILE A 5 9.76 8.99 -10.49
C ILE A 5 8.84 9.94 -11.24
N GLU A 6 8.10 9.46 -12.26
CA GLU A 6 7.22 10.30 -13.09
C GLU A 6 6.18 11.09 -12.30
N PRO A 7 5.35 10.50 -11.41
CA PRO A 7 4.40 11.26 -10.64
C PRO A 7 5.07 12.21 -9.64
N LEU A 8 6.20 11.82 -9.04
CA LEU A 8 6.92 12.67 -8.09
C LEU A 8 7.58 13.88 -8.78
N LYS A 9 8.08 13.72 -10.02
CA LYS A 9 8.54 14.86 -10.83
C LYS A 9 7.41 15.86 -11.11
N LYS A 10 6.20 15.38 -11.39
CA LYS A 10 5.02 16.24 -11.58
C LYS A 10 4.66 17.03 -10.32
N ILE A 11 4.93 16.50 -9.16
CA ILE A 11 4.75 17.16 -7.86
C ILE A 11 5.80 18.27 -7.64
N GLY A 12 6.98 18.14 -8.26
CA GLY A 12 8.08 19.12 -8.12
C GLY A 12 9.38 18.54 -7.56
N VAL A 13 9.45 17.21 -7.36
CA VAL A 13 10.66 16.54 -6.87
C VAL A 13 11.68 16.39 -8.01
N ASN A 14 12.95 16.66 -7.73
CA ASN A 14 14.05 16.53 -8.68
C ASN A 14 14.78 15.21 -8.53
N PHE A 15 15.12 14.59 -9.66
CA PHE A 15 15.85 13.31 -9.71
C PHE A 15 17.07 13.43 -10.61
N TYR A 16 18.19 12.86 -10.17
CA TYR A 16 19.47 12.86 -10.89
C TYR A 16 20.06 11.45 -10.90
N PRO A 17 20.73 11.03 -11.98
CA PRO A 17 20.70 11.65 -13.30
C PRO A 17 19.30 11.62 -13.93
N LYS A 18 19.01 12.54 -14.87
CA LYS A 18 17.67 12.74 -15.45
C LYS A 18 17.13 11.54 -16.26
N THR A 19 18.00 10.60 -16.64
CA THR A 19 17.69 9.48 -17.56
C THR A 19 17.40 8.15 -16.88
N ASN A 20 17.15 8.14 -15.57
CA ASN A 20 17.29 6.97 -14.72
C ASN A 20 16.30 5.83 -14.90
N LYS A 21 16.85 4.73 -15.33
CA LYS A 21 16.21 3.42 -15.23
C LYS A 21 16.84 2.53 -14.14
N THR A 22 18.02 2.89 -13.60
CA THR A 22 18.86 2.09 -12.67
C THR A 22 19.33 2.91 -11.48
N LEU A 23 19.80 2.24 -10.45
CA LEU A 23 20.51 2.82 -9.30
C LEU A 23 21.98 3.11 -9.66
N PRO A 24 22.62 4.08 -9.01
CA PRO A 24 22.11 4.95 -7.94
C PRO A 24 21.20 6.07 -8.47
N ILE A 25 20.21 6.48 -7.65
CA ILE A 25 19.32 7.61 -7.93
C ILE A 25 19.47 8.64 -6.82
N PHE A 26 19.76 9.88 -7.19
CA PHE A 26 19.76 11.00 -6.26
C PHE A 26 18.43 11.75 -6.33
N ILE A 27 17.85 12.02 -5.18
CA ILE A 27 16.58 12.72 -5.03
C ILE A 27 16.85 14.02 -4.30
N LYS A 28 16.46 15.13 -4.94
CA LYS A 28 16.48 16.46 -4.31
C LYS A 28 15.04 16.90 -4.10
N GLY A 29 14.68 17.22 -2.86
CA GLY A 29 13.39 17.83 -2.50
C GLY A 29 13.22 19.18 -3.16
N SER A 30 12.06 19.78 -2.99
CA SER A 30 11.72 21.09 -3.54
C SER A 30 10.83 21.82 -2.55
N ASP A 31 11.04 23.11 -2.39
CA ASP A 31 10.16 24.01 -1.63
C ASP A 31 8.90 24.39 -2.44
N TYR A 32 8.90 24.08 -3.74
CA TYR A 32 7.82 24.41 -4.68
C TYR A 32 7.04 23.16 -5.07
N LEU A 33 6.47 22.45 -4.07
CA LEU A 33 5.60 21.31 -4.32
C LEU A 33 4.22 21.76 -4.74
N ARG A 34 3.64 21.10 -5.76
CA ARG A 34 2.33 21.44 -6.33
C ARG A 34 1.36 20.27 -6.30
N PRO A 35 0.06 20.53 -6.07
CA PRO A 35 -0.97 19.51 -6.15
C PRO A 35 -1.04 18.92 -7.57
N ILE A 36 -1.39 17.63 -7.63
CA ILE A 36 -1.60 16.93 -8.90
C ILE A 36 -2.89 16.11 -8.87
N LYS A 37 -3.40 15.83 -10.06
CA LYS A 37 -4.34 14.73 -10.29
C LYS A 37 -3.55 13.57 -10.90
N TYR A 38 -3.48 12.47 -10.18
CA TYR A 38 -2.70 11.30 -10.57
C TYR A 38 -3.58 10.12 -10.98
N PHE A 39 -3.28 9.52 -12.13
CA PHE A 39 -3.97 8.34 -12.64
C PHE A 39 -3.04 7.14 -12.54
N GLU A 40 -3.38 6.18 -11.68
CA GLU A 40 -2.66 4.91 -11.50
C GLU A 40 -3.42 3.79 -12.21
N ASN A 41 -3.01 3.45 -13.44
CA ASN A 41 -3.71 2.49 -14.31
C ASN A 41 -3.15 1.06 -14.23
N ARG A 42 -2.05 0.83 -13.49
CA ARG A 42 -1.33 -0.46 -13.43
C ARG A 42 -1.79 -1.34 -12.26
N GLY A 43 -2.59 -0.81 -11.34
CA GLY A 43 -2.94 -1.49 -10.08
C GLY A 43 -1.76 -1.59 -9.13
N SER A 44 -0.83 -0.63 -9.18
CA SER A 44 0.35 -0.60 -8.33
C SER A 44 0.11 0.15 -7.03
N ALA A 45 0.02 -0.60 -5.93
CA ALA A 45 -0.05 0.01 -4.59
C ALA A 45 1.19 0.86 -4.26
N GLN A 46 2.38 0.50 -4.75
CA GLN A 46 3.61 1.27 -4.53
C GLN A 46 3.53 2.65 -5.17
N CYS A 47 3.10 2.74 -6.43
CA CYS A 47 2.97 4.01 -7.13
C CYS A 47 1.88 4.88 -6.49
N LYS A 48 0.75 4.29 -6.12
CA LYS A 48 -0.31 4.96 -5.37
C LYS A 48 0.21 5.50 -4.04
N SER A 49 0.85 4.65 -3.23
CA SER A 49 1.36 5.02 -1.91
C SER A 49 2.46 6.09 -1.97
N SER A 50 3.33 6.09 -2.99
CA SER A 50 4.35 7.12 -3.13
C SER A 50 3.73 8.52 -3.30
N VAL A 51 2.67 8.64 -4.11
CA VAL A 51 1.95 9.90 -4.29
C VAL A 51 1.16 10.27 -3.04
N MET A 52 0.53 9.29 -2.37
CA MET A 52 -0.18 9.53 -1.10
C MET A 52 0.77 10.06 -0.02
N LEU A 53 1.94 9.45 0.16
CA LEU A 53 2.93 9.92 1.14
C LEU A 53 3.47 11.31 0.78
N ALA A 54 3.76 11.56 -0.49
CA ALA A 54 4.17 12.89 -0.93
C ALA A 54 3.10 13.97 -0.67
N SER A 55 1.81 13.60 -0.75
CA SER A 55 0.70 14.54 -0.53
C SER A 55 0.67 15.13 0.88
N LEU A 56 1.32 14.51 1.86
CA LEU A 56 1.42 15.03 3.23
C LEU A 56 2.20 16.35 3.31
N LEU A 57 3.04 16.62 2.32
CA LEU A 57 3.87 17.83 2.25
C LEU A 57 3.34 18.87 1.24
N ILE A 58 2.41 18.48 0.36
CA ILE A 58 1.94 19.31 -0.74
C ILE A 58 0.84 20.26 -0.25
N PRO A 59 0.97 21.59 -0.45
CA PRO A 59 -0.10 22.52 -0.13
C PRO A 59 -1.32 22.27 -1.04
N GLY A 60 -2.52 22.25 -0.45
CA GLY A 60 -3.76 22.01 -1.19
C GLY A 60 -4.16 20.56 -1.27
N ARG A 61 -4.89 20.19 -2.34
CA ARG A 61 -5.52 18.88 -2.52
C ARG A 61 -4.85 18.08 -3.62
N VAL A 62 -4.52 16.84 -3.32
CA VAL A 62 -4.05 15.84 -4.29
C VAL A 62 -5.15 14.83 -4.55
N ASP A 63 -5.50 14.63 -5.81
CA ASP A 63 -6.51 13.67 -6.24
C ASP A 63 -5.85 12.49 -6.95
N ILE A 64 -6.22 11.27 -6.56
CA ILE A 64 -5.68 10.03 -7.14
C ILE A 64 -6.84 9.17 -7.63
N VAL A 65 -6.79 8.76 -8.89
CA VAL A 65 -7.65 7.74 -9.47
C VAL A 65 -6.79 6.50 -9.66
N ALA A 66 -7.01 5.47 -8.87
CA ALA A 66 -6.17 4.29 -8.87
C ALA A 66 -6.96 3.03 -9.19
N LYS A 67 -6.46 2.21 -10.10
CA LYS A 67 -6.94 0.86 -10.30
C LYS A 67 -6.84 0.07 -8.99
N LYS A 68 -7.78 -0.86 -8.75
CA LYS A 68 -7.82 -1.65 -7.51
C LYS A 68 -6.47 -2.27 -7.18
N SER A 69 -6.03 -2.05 -5.96
CA SER A 69 -4.77 -2.56 -5.42
C SER A 69 -4.84 -2.67 -3.89
N ARG A 70 -3.73 -2.98 -3.23
CA ARG A 70 -3.64 -2.97 -1.75
C ARG A 70 -3.98 -1.60 -1.18
N ASN A 71 -4.68 -1.58 -0.04
CA ASN A 71 -5.21 -0.36 0.59
C ASN A 71 -4.62 -0.06 1.98
N HIS A 72 -3.41 -0.52 2.25
CA HIS A 72 -2.80 -0.34 3.57
C HIS A 72 -2.51 1.13 3.88
N THR A 73 -2.05 1.90 2.89
CA THR A 73 -1.76 3.33 3.06
C THR A 73 -3.03 4.13 3.34
N GLU A 74 -4.14 3.79 2.68
CA GLU A 74 -5.44 4.40 2.93
C GLU A 74 -5.90 4.15 4.39
N ILE A 75 -5.81 2.90 4.84
CA ILE A 75 -6.15 2.53 6.22
C ILE A 75 -5.23 3.25 7.22
N MET A 76 -3.92 3.29 6.94
CA MET A 76 -2.96 4.01 7.78
C MET A 76 -3.31 5.51 7.86
N PHE A 77 -3.64 6.15 6.75
CA PHE A 77 -4.02 7.57 6.73
C PHE A 77 -5.31 7.82 7.53
N GLN A 78 -6.28 6.95 7.43
CA GLN A 78 -7.52 7.02 8.23
C GLN A 78 -7.22 6.89 9.73
N ASN A 79 -6.37 5.93 10.13
CA ASN A 79 -5.98 5.74 11.53
C ASN A 79 -5.15 6.91 12.10
N LEU A 80 -4.40 7.60 11.23
CA LEU A 80 -3.65 8.81 11.57
C LEU A 80 -4.52 10.09 11.54
N ASN A 81 -5.82 9.97 11.25
CA ASN A 81 -6.75 11.09 11.06
C ASN A 81 -6.27 12.10 9.99
N ILE A 82 -5.52 11.62 9.00
CA ILE A 82 -5.14 12.44 7.84
C ILE A 82 -6.41 12.75 7.03
N PRO A 83 -6.61 14.02 6.60
CA PRO A 83 -7.78 14.40 5.82
C PRO A 83 -7.80 13.67 4.45
N ILE A 84 -8.42 12.50 4.43
CA ILE A 84 -8.55 11.63 3.25
C ILE A 84 -10.02 11.32 2.97
N LYS A 85 -10.44 11.45 1.71
CA LYS A 85 -11.74 10.99 1.22
C LYS A 85 -11.53 9.88 0.20
N ILE A 86 -12.26 8.77 0.34
CA ILE A 86 -12.13 7.61 -0.54
C ILE A 86 -13.51 7.26 -1.07
N LYS A 87 -13.68 7.31 -2.39
CA LYS A 87 -14.83 6.75 -3.11
C LYS A 87 -14.37 5.55 -3.90
N LYS A 88 -15.14 4.46 -3.85
CA LYS A 88 -14.80 3.18 -4.52
C LYS A 88 -15.86 2.82 -5.53
N ASN A 89 -15.44 2.36 -6.70
CA ASN A 89 -16.32 1.65 -7.61
C ASN A 89 -15.80 0.20 -7.85
N SER A 90 -16.32 -0.51 -8.82
CA SER A 90 -15.91 -1.90 -9.12
C SER A 90 -14.44 -2.01 -9.56
N THR A 91 -13.90 -1.03 -10.25
CA THR A 91 -12.59 -1.09 -10.92
C THR A 91 -11.54 -0.16 -10.31
N HIS A 92 -11.95 1.00 -9.79
CA HIS A 92 -11.05 2.05 -9.32
C HIS A 92 -11.42 2.55 -7.92
N ASP A 93 -10.42 3.09 -7.25
CA ASP A 93 -10.53 3.89 -6.03
C ASP A 93 -10.24 5.36 -6.39
N TYR A 94 -11.10 6.27 -5.94
CA TYR A 94 -10.95 7.72 -6.07
C TYR A 94 -10.56 8.25 -4.69
N ILE A 95 -9.34 8.75 -4.58
CA ILE A 95 -8.74 9.16 -3.32
C ILE A 95 -8.41 10.63 -3.40
N SER A 96 -8.89 11.40 -2.42
CA SER A 96 -8.62 12.83 -2.31
C SER A 96 -7.97 13.09 -0.96
N ILE A 97 -6.81 13.73 -0.95
CA ILE A 97 -6.00 13.96 0.24
C ILE A 97 -5.70 15.44 0.33
N VAL A 98 -5.87 16.00 1.53
CA VAL A 98 -5.46 17.36 1.86
C VAL A 98 -4.32 17.27 2.87
N LYS A 99 -3.30 18.14 2.73
CA LYS A 99 -2.18 18.22 3.66
C LYS A 99 -2.71 18.38 5.09
N PRO A 100 -2.33 17.52 6.04
CA PRO A 100 -2.70 17.67 7.43
C PRO A 100 -1.95 18.86 8.06
N GLN A 101 -2.53 19.51 9.05
CA GLN A 101 -1.83 20.51 9.85
C GLN A 101 -0.76 19.85 10.73
N GLU A 102 -1.11 18.68 11.31
CA GLU A 102 -0.24 17.91 12.17
C GLU A 102 -0.49 16.41 11.95
N ILE A 103 0.55 15.59 12.11
CA ILE A 103 0.44 14.13 12.13
C ILE A 103 0.75 13.68 13.55
N LYS A 104 -0.27 13.19 14.26
CA LYS A 104 -0.13 12.72 15.64
C LYS A 104 0.64 11.40 15.70
N LYS A 105 1.47 11.27 16.72
CA LYS A 105 2.15 10.00 17.02
C LYS A 105 1.13 8.92 17.38
N ILE A 106 1.30 7.73 16.83
CA ILE A 106 0.51 6.54 17.17
C ILE A 106 1.43 5.38 17.51
N ASN A 107 0.97 4.49 18.38
CA ASN A 107 1.62 3.22 18.67
C ASN A 107 0.85 2.11 17.95
N ILE A 108 1.52 1.40 17.06
CA ILE A 108 0.91 0.30 16.30
C ILE A 108 1.79 -0.94 16.34
N ASN A 109 1.15 -2.11 16.45
CA ASN A 109 1.79 -3.39 16.23
C ASN A 109 1.65 -3.76 14.76
N ILE A 110 2.77 -3.84 14.04
CA ILE A 110 2.78 -4.23 12.63
C ILE A 110 2.67 -5.75 12.54
N PRO A 111 1.61 -6.30 11.94
CA PRO A 111 1.47 -7.74 11.76
C PRO A 111 2.41 -8.25 10.66
N GLY A 112 2.73 -9.55 10.73
CA GLY A 112 3.55 -10.23 9.73
C GLY A 112 2.92 -10.20 8.33
N ASP A 113 3.75 -10.30 7.29
CA ASP A 113 3.29 -10.30 5.91
C ASP A 113 2.77 -11.69 5.49
N ILE A 114 1.51 -11.74 5.05
CA ILE A 114 0.89 -12.96 4.53
C ILE A 114 1.61 -13.51 3.30
N SER A 115 2.29 -12.69 2.51
CA SER A 115 3.06 -13.17 1.35
C SER A 115 4.29 -13.95 1.77
N SER A 116 5.00 -13.49 2.80
CA SER A 116 6.10 -14.25 3.40
C SER A 116 5.61 -15.53 4.07
N SER A 117 4.44 -15.46 4.72
CA SER A 117 3.81 -16.64 5.33
C SER A 117 3.39 -17.70 4.31
N ALA A 118 3.09 -17.30 3.07
CA ALA A 118 2.63 -18.20 2.01
C ALA A 118 3.64 -19.31 1.71
N PHE A 119 4.94 -19.04 1.78
CA PHE A 119 5.99 -20.05 1.58
C PHE A 119 5.88 -21.18 2.61
N PHE A 120 5.72 -20.84 3.89
CA PHE A 120 5.57 -21.82 4.97
C PHE A 120 4.24 -22.56 4.91
N ILE A 121 3.17 -21.87 4.51
CA ILE A 121 1.85 -22.49 4.31
C ILE A 121 1.95 -23.56 3.22
N VAL A 122 2.52 -23.23 2.06
CA VAL A 122 2.65 -24.18 0.94
C VAL A 122 3.59 -25.32 1.32
N LEU A 123 4.73 -25.06 1.94
CA LEU A 123 5.64 -26.09 2.42
C LEU A 123 4.93 -27.09 3.34
N THR A 124 4.14 -26.60 4.30
CA THR A 124 3.38 -27.44 5.22
C THR A 124 2.33 -28.28 4.51
N LEU A 125 1.66 -27.72 3.50
CA LEU A 125 0.65 -28.47 2.71
C LEU A 125 1.26 -29.58 1.86
N LEU A 126 2.50 -29.42 1.43
CA LEU A 126 3.24 -30.42 0.66
C LEU A 126 3.94 -31.47 1.54
N SER A 127 4.05 -31.22 2.83
CA SER A 127 4.70 -32.13 3.78
C SER A 127 3.69 -33.07 4.43
N THR A 128 4.05 -34.35 4.59
CA THR A 128 3.22 -35.35 5.27
C THR A 128 3.18 -35.11 6.77
N ASN A 129 2.04 -35.36 7.40
CA ASN A 129 1.84 -35.26 8.86
C ASN A 129 2.30 -33.90 9.49
N SER A 130 2.19 -32.83 8.73
CA SER A 130 2.71 -31.52 9.13
C SER A 130 1.59 -30.56 9.56
N LYS A 131 1.88 -29.74 10.57
CA LYS A 131 1.00 -28.71 11.08
C LYS A 131 1.80 -27.43 11.36
N ILE A 132 1.28 -26.28 10.97
CA ILE A 132 1.87 -24.98 11.29
C ILE A 132 0.82 -24.04 11.91
N ILE A 133 1.25 -23.24 12.85
CA ILE A 133 0.48 -22.11 13.39
C ILE A 133 1.29 -20.84 13.18
N ILE A 134 0.80 -19.95 12.35
CA ILE A 134 1.44 -18.67 12.08
C ILE A 134 0.66 -17.58 12.83
N LYS A 135 1.34 -16.90 13.74
CA LYS A 135 0.72 -15.91 14.63
C LYS A 135 0.92 -14.49 14.08
N ASN A 136 0.01 -13.59 14.46
CA ASN A 136 0.09 -12.15 14.18
C ASN A 136 0.33 -11.82 12.69
N VAL A 137 -0.44 -12.43 11.78
CA VAL A 137 -0.32 -12.22 10.35
C VAL A 137 -1.43 -11.29 9.84
N ASN A 138 -1.06 -10.39 8.94
CA ASN A 138 -2.01 -9.50 8.29
C ASN A 138 -2.96 -10.28 7.37
N ILE A 139 -4.25 -10.23 7.68
CA ILE A 139 -5.31 -10.87 6.90
C ILE A 139 -6.18 -9.86 6.15
N ASN A 140 -5.62 -8.73 5.73
CA ASN A 140 -6.33 -7.76 4.90
C ASN A 140 -6.97 -8.46 3.69
N PRO A 141 -8.27 -8.26 3.43
CA PRO A 141 -8.99 -8.88 2.30
C PRO A 141 -8.32 -8.70 0.94
N SER A 142 -7.58 -7.60 0.74
CA SER A 142 -6.81 -7.34 -0.49
C SER A 142 -5.53 -8.21 -0.62
N ARG A 143 -5.19 -9.02 0.40
CA ARG A 143 -3.94 -9.80 0.48
C ARG A 143 -4.15 -11.30 0.65
N VAL A 144 -5.31 -11.74 1.11
CA VAL A 144 -5.58 -13.15 1.44
C VAL A 144 -5.96 -14.03 0.25
N GLY A 145 -5.66 -13.59 -0.97
CA GLY A 145 -5.94 -14.34 -2.19
C GLY A 145 -5.33 -15.75 -2.18
N VAL A 146 -4.10 -15.89 -1.70
CA VAL A 146 -3.41 -17.18 -1.56
C VAL A 146 -4.21 -18.16 -0.68
N ILE A 147 -4.71 -17.73 0.47
CA ILE A 147 -5.51 -18.60 1.37
C ILE A 147 -6.80 -19.03 0.68
N LYS A 148 -7.47 -18.11 -0.03
CA LYS A 148 -8.71 -18.41 -0.76
C LYS A 148 -8.47 -19.46 -1.86
N ILE A 149 -7.39 -19.32 -2.61
CA ILE A 149 -7.04 -20.26 -3.69
C ILE A 149 -6.68 -21.62 -3.10
N LEU A 150 -5.80 -21.69 -2.10
CA LEU A 150 -5.40 -22.94 -1.48
C LEU A 150 -6.58 -23.68 -0.86
N ASN A 151 -7.51 -22.98 -0.20
CA ASN A 151 -8.73 -23.59 0.33
C ASN A 151 -9.64 -24.14 -0.79
N LYS A 152 -9.73 -23.45 -1.94
CA LYS A 152 -10.45 -23.99 -3.13
C LYS A 152 -9.77 -25.24 -3.72
N MET A 153 -8.46 -25.37 -3.55
CA MET A 153 -7.69 -26.56 -3.94
C MET A 153 -7.79 -27.70 -2.90
N GLY A 154 -8.59 -27.53 -1.83
CA GLY A 154 -8.80 -28.55 -0.81
C GLY A 154 -7.97 -28.39 0.46
N ALA A 155 -7.15 -27.35 0.59
CA ALA A 155 -6.37 -27.11 1.80
C ALA A 155 -7.29 -26.75 2.99
N LYS A 156 -6.95 -27.27 4.19
CA LYS A 156 -7.70 -27.04 5.44
C LYS A 156 -7.10 -25.86 6.24
N ILE A 157 -7.02 -24.67 5.66
CA ILE A 157 -6.45 -23.48 6.31
C ILE A 157 -7.56 -22.77 7.10
N LYS A 158 -7.36 -22.63 8.41
CA LYS A 158 -8.30 -21.93 9.32
C LYS A 158 -7.70 -20.61 9.79
N LEU A 159 -8.52 -19.57 9.80
CA LEU A 159 -8.18 -18.27 10.39
C LEU A 159 -8.77 -18.21 11.80
N LEU A 160 -7.91 -18.20 12.81
CA LEU A 160 -8.27 -18.16 14.22
C LEU A 160 -8.12 -16.73 14.76
N ASN A 161 -8.89 -16.39 15.81
CA ASN A 161 -8.74 -15.15 16.61
C ASN A 161 -8.58 -13.87 15.75
N LYS A 162 -9.46 -13.68 14.77
CA LYS A 162 -9.46 -12.48 13.93
C LYS A 162 -9.70 -11.24 14.78
N LYS A 163 -8.73 -10.33 14.83
CA LYS A 163 -8.89 -9.00 15.43
C LYS A 163 -8.98 -7.95 14.32
N LYS A 164 -9.91 -7.01 14.45
CA LYS A 164 -9.85 -5.74 13.71
C LYS A 164 -8.87 -4.85 14.47
N ASN A 165 -7.79 -4.44 13.84
CA ASN A 165 -7.03 -3.31 14.36
C ASN A 165 -7.86 -2.05 14.03
N ASN A 166 -8.44 -1.49 15.07
CA ASN A 166 -9.01 -0.14 15.00
C ASN A 166 -7.87 0.86 14.94
#